data_87c7b1328e32f5bd4b8cad56554690ff
#
_entry.id   87c7b1328e32f5bd4b8cad56554690ff
#
_cell.length_a   1.000
_cell.length_b   1.000
_cell.length_c   1.000
_cell.angle_alpha   90.00
_cell.angle_beta   90.00
_cell.angle_gamma   90.00
#
_symmetry.space_group_name_H-M   'P 1'
#
loop_
_entity.id
_entity.type
_entity.pdbx_description
1 polymer ?
#
loop_
_entity_poly.entity_id
_entity_poly.type
_entity_poly.pdbx_seq_one_letter_code
_entity_poly.pdbx_strand_id
1 'polypeptide(L)'
;LHYRPFGNENLEVIWQSKYGFGNTVYQGASRYNLNGFFMQQHKLEVKGKNFFVRGYTTTEDGGNSYDMLFTGINVNREWKKDDVWFGTYAGAYAQAIAGLFGPTYAGNATASHAFARGAAETGRLVPGTAAFKSAFNKVTNEASVLKGSRLVDNSKIYHSDANYNFKDIIK
;
A
#
# COMPACT_ATOMS: atom_id res chain seq x y z
N LEU A 1 -3.63 31.64 -8.41
CA LEU A 1 -4.20 32.96 -8.57
C LEU A 1 -3.55 33.89 -7.56
N HIS A 2 -3.13 35.09 -8.00
CA HIS A 2 -2.67 36.17 -7.17
C HIS A 2 -3.54 37.39 -7.43
N TYR A 3 -4.05 37.99 -6.38
CA TYR A 3 -4.89 39.19 -6.47
C TYR A 3 -4.36 40.27 -5.53
N ARG A 4 -4.13 41.47 -6.07
CA ARG A 4 -3.65 42.65 -5.33
C ARG A 4 -4.73 43.73 -5.35
N PRO A 5 -5.57 43.84 -4.31
CA PRO A 5 -6.71 44.76 -4.28
C PRO A 5 -6.32 46.23 -4.52
N PHE A 6 -5.14 46.61 -4.09
CA PHE A 6 -4.66 48.02 -4.19
C PHE A 6 -3.61 48.25 -5.29
N GLY A 7 -3.38 47.25 -6.16
CA GLY A 7 -2.39 47.35 -7.24
C GLY A 7 -0.93 47.42 -6.76
N ASN A 8 -0.65 47.23 -5.48
CA ASN A 8 0.67 47.29 -4.85
C ASN A 8 0.89 46.05 -3.92
N GLU A 9 2.02 46.04 -3.23
CA GLU A 9 2.39 44.93 -2.34
C GLU A 9 1.85 45.06 -0.89
N ASN A 10 1.01 46.07 -0.61
CA ASN A 10 0.49 46.27 0.75
C ASN A 10 -0.47 45.17 1.17
N LEU A 11 -1.19 44.56 0.22
CA LEU A 11 -2.05 43.42 0.45
C LEU A 11 -2.09 42.53 -0.80
N GLU A 12 -1.85 41.26 -0.60
CA GLU A 12 -1.95 40.23 -1.64
C GLU A 12 -2.75 39.05 -1.13
N VAL A 13 -3.70 38.59 -1.94
CA VAL A 13 -4.47 37.37 -1.71
C VAL A 13 -4.00 36.32 -2.72
N ILE A 14 -3.57 35.18 -2.21
CA ILE A 14 -3.03 34.09 -3.05
C ILE A 14 -3.89 32.86 -2.85
N TRP A 15 -4.47 32.35 -3.94
CA TRP A 15 -5.10 31.05 -3.96
C TRP A 15 -4.31 30.10 -4.84
N GLN A 16 -3.99 28.94 -4.29
CA GLN A 16 -3.24 27.91 -4.96
C GLN A 16 -3.94 26.56 -4.81
N SER A 17 -4.11 25.84 -5.91
CA SER A 17 -4.61 24.48 -5.94
C SER A 17 -3.60 23.60 -6.66
N LYS A 18 -3.36 22.40 -6.11
CA LYS A 18 -2.51 21.38 -6.68
C LYS A 18 -3.27 20.06 -6.69
N TYR A 19 -3.11 19.31 -7.77
CA TYR A 19 -3.69 17.99 -7.96
C TYR A 19 -2.60 17.04 -8.41
N GLY A 20 -2.55 15.86 -7.80
CA GLY A 20 -1.68 14.78 -8.19
C GLY A 20 -2.48 13.50 -8.29
N PHE A 21 -2.27 12.72 -9.33
CA PHE A 21 -2.85 11.40 -9.50
C PHE A 21 -1.90 10.49 -10.26
N GLY A 22 -2.01 9.21 -10.04
CA GLY A 22 -1.16 8.27 -10.77
C GLY A 22 -1.18 6.85 -10.24
N ASN A 23 -0.42 6.04 -10.96
CA ASN A 23 -0.14 4.65 -10.61
C ASN A 23 1.37 4.47 -10.52
N THR A 24 1.83 3.78 -9.50
CA THR A 24 3.25 3.46 -9.35
C THR A 24 3.45 2.27 -8.42
N VAL A 25 4.61 1.63 -8.52
CA VAL A 25 5.05 0.68 -7.50
C VAL A 25 6.01 1.41 -6.57
N TYR A 26 5.64 1.48 -5.31
CA TYR A 26 6.45 2.07 -4.26
C TYR A 26 7.12 0.97 -3.43
N GLN A 27 8.41 1.12 -3.20
CA GLN A 27 9.20 0.20 -2.39
C GLN A 27 9.70 0.94 -1.15
N GLY A 28 9.13 0.59 0.01
CA GLY A 28 9.55 1.05 1.33
C GLY A 28 9.85 -0.15 2.24
N ALA A 29 9.29 -0.15 3.44
CA ALA A 29 9.33 -1.31 4.34
C ALA A 29 8.59 -2.53 3.75
N SER A 30 7.55 -2.28 2.95
CA SER A 30 6.91 -3.27 2.09
C SER A 30 6.92 -2.77 0.64
N ARG A 31 6.33 -3.54 -0.28
CA ARG A 31 6.15 -3.17 -1.67
C ARG A 31 4.67 -2.92 -1.93
N TYR A 32 4.34 -1.71 -2.33
CA TYR A 32 2.96 -1.28 -2.59
C TYR A 32 2.74 -1.06 -4.07
N ASN A 33 1.61 -1.54 -4.57
CA ASN A 33 1.08 -1.12 -5.87
C ASN A 33 0.09 0.01 -5.62
N LEU A 34 0.50 1.25 -5.92
CA LEU A 34 -0.38 2.41 -5.89
C LEU A 34 -1.14 2.45 -7.20
N ASN A 35 -2.47 2.35 -7.13
CA ASN A 35 -3.34 2.29 -8.29
C ASN A 35 -4.54 3.22 -8.11
N GLY A 36 -4.61 4.24 -8.96
CA GLY A 36 -5.62 5.28 -8.85
C GLY A 36 -5.41 6.19 -7.64
N PHE A 37 -4.17 6.32 -7.15
CA PHE A 37 -3.86 7.26 -6.08
C PHE A 37 -4.16 8.69 -6.52
N PHE A 38 -4.85 9.43 -5.65
CA PHE A 38 -5.20 10.83 -5.87
C PHE A 38 -4.85 11.67 -4.66
N MET A 39 -4.27 12.84 -4.90
CA MET A 39 -3.99 13.85 -3.88
C MET A 39 -4.38 15.23 -4.38
N GLN A 40 -4.97 16.02 -3.51
CA GLN A 40 -5.24 17.43 -3.77
C GLN A 40 -4.84 18.30 -2.60
N GLN A 41 -4.35 19.49 -2.91
CA GLN A 41 -4.02 20.52 -1.92
C GLN A 41 -4.61 21.85 -2.35
N HIS A 42 -5.26 22.53 -1.42
CA HIS A 42 -5.75 23.89 -1.60
C HIS A 42 -5.14 24.78 -0.54
N LYS A 43 -4.62 25.92 -0.94
CA LYS A 43 -4.04 26.94 -0.05
C LYS A 43 -4.69 28.29 -0.32
N LEU A 44 -5.09 28.98 0.75
CA LEU A 44 -5.44 30.39 0.74
C LEU A 44 -4.44 31.13 1.65
N GLU A 45 -3.83 32.18 1.13
CA GLU A 45 -2.89 33.01 1.87
C GLU A 45 -3.25 34.48 1.65
N VAL A 46 -3.28 35.23 2.73
CA VAL A 46 -3.38 36.69 2.74
C VAL A 46 -2.09 37.21 3.33
N LYS A 47 -1.35 37.99 2.59
CA LYS A 47 -0.12 38.63 3.07
C LYS A 47 -0.13 40.13 2.85
N GLY A 48 0.46 40.83 3.77
CA GLY A 48 0.72 42.25 3.71
C GLY A 48 2.20 42.55 3.95
N LYS A 49 2.53 43.84 4.13
CA LYS A 49 3.91 44.29 4.30
C LYS A 49 4.60 43.62 5.50
N ASN A 50 3.89 43.45 6.62
CA ASN A 50 4.45 42.94 7.89
C ASN A 50 3.80 41.66 8.39
N PHE A 51 2.86 41.08 7.68
CA PHE A 51 2.14 39.88 8.13
C PHE A 51 1.79 38.95 6.99
N PHE A 52 1.56 37.71 7.34
CA PHE A 52 0.77 36.78 6.54
C PHE A 52 -0.13 35.93 7.44
N VAL A 53 -1.24 35.51 6.86
CA VAL A 53 -2.12 34.45 7.40
C VAL A 53 -2.39 33.50 6.26
N ARG A 54 -2.22 32.22 6.48
CA ARG A 54 -2.54 31.20 5.48
C ARG A 54 -3.19 29.98 6.09
N GLY A 55 -4.03 29.36 5.30
CA GLY A 55 -4.60 28.05 5.60
C GLY A 55 -4.46 27.15 4.38
N TYR A 56 -4.25 25.86 4.59
CA TYR A 56 -4.30 24.89 3.51
C TYR A 56 -4.89 23.56 3.99
N THR A 57 -5.43 22.85 3.04
CA THR A 57 -5.94 21.49 3.23
C THR A 57 -5.28 20.57 2.22
N THR A 58 -4.90 19.38 2.67
CA THR A 58 -4.46 18.28 1.81
C THR A 58 -5.41 17.11 2.02
N THR A 59 -5.87 16.52 0.93
CA THR A 59 -6.72 15.34 0.93
C THR A 59 -6.05 14.28 0.07
N GLU A 60 -5.99 13.07 0.58
CA GLU A 60 -5.44 11.90 -0.13
C GLU A 60 -6.49 10.81 -0.24
N ASP A 61 -6.46 10.08 -1.36
CA ASP A 61 -7.27 8.89 -1.62
C ASP A 61 -6.34 7.81 -2.19
N GLY A 62 -6.25 6.71 -1.48
CA GLY A 62 -5.42 5.56 -1.86
C GLY A 62 -5.93 4.79 -3.07
N GLY A 63 -7.15 5.05 -3.54
CA GLY A 63 -7.75 4.37 -4.69
C GLY A 63 -7.85 2.85 -4.50
N ASN A 64 -7.39 2.11 -5.51
CA ASN A 64 -7.35 0.65 -5.51
C ASN A 64 -5.94 0.10 -5.19
N SER A 65 -5.20 0.82 -4.36
CA SER A 65 -3.85 0.45 -3.95
C SER A 65 -3.83 -0.74 -3.00
N TYR A 66 -2.76 -1.53 -3.04
CA TYR A 66 -2.61 -2.71 -2.20
C TYR A 66 -1.14 -3.02 -1.88
N ASP A 67 -0.91 -3.71 -0.76
CA ASP A 67 0.38 -4.27 -0.37
C ASP A 67 0.64 -5.58 -1.12
N MET A 68 1.73 -5.65 -1.87
CA MET A 68 2.05 -6.81 -2.71
C MET A 68 2.51 -8.03 -1.89
N LEU A 69 3.13 -7.81 -0.72
CA LEU A 69 3.56 -8.88 0.17
C LEU A 69 2.34 -9.59 0.76
N PHE A 70 1.43 -8.82 1.39
CA PHE A 70 0.19 -9.38 1.94
C PHE A 70 -0.73 -9.95 0.86
N THR A 71 -0.70 -9.39 -0.36
CA THR A 71 -1.39 -10.00 -1.51
C THR A 71 -0.89 -11.40 -1.78
N GLY A 72 0.42 -11.59 -1.88
CA GLY A 72 1.01 -12.91 -2.14
C GLY A 72 0.69 -13.93 -1.05
N ILE A 73 0.79 -13.52 0.22
CA ILE A 73 0.46 -14.38 1.37
C ILE A 73 -1.02 -14.78 1.36
N ASN A 74 -1.91 -13.80 1.25
CA ASN A 74 -3.35 -14.05 1.42
C ASN A 74 -3.99 -14.71 0.19
N VAL A 75 -3.47 -14.50 -1.03
CA VAL A 75 -3.90 -15.27 -2.22
C VAL A 75 -3.56 -16.76 -2.04
N ASN A 76 -2.39 -17.08 -1.48
CA ASN A 76 -2.07 -18.49 -1.18
C ASN A 76 -2.99 -19.06 -0.10
N ARG A 77 -3.35 -18.29 0.93
CA ARG A 77 -4.28 -18.69 2.00
C ARG A 77 -5.72 -18.88 1.51
N GLU A 78 -6.16 -18.19 0.46
CA GLU A 78 -7.45 -18.42 -0.19
C GLU A 78 -7.53 -19.81 -0.85
N TRP A 79 -6.41 -20.36 -1.29
CA TRP A 79 -6.33 -21.71 -1.82
C TRP A 79 -6.13 -22.75 -0.72
N LYS A 80 -5.12 -22.55 0.16
CA LYS A 80 -4.79 -23.51 1.21
C LYS A 80 -4.27 -22.78 2.45
N LYS A 81 -4.87 -23.04 3.61
CA LYS A 81 -4.43 -22.45 4.87
C LYS A 81 -3.02 -22.89 5.23
N ASP A 82 -2.29 -22.06 5.96
CA ASP A 82 -0.90 -22.27 6.34
C ASP A 82 -0.72 -23.59 7.09
N ASP A 83 -1.57 -23.88 8.08
CA ASP A 83 -1.55 -25.11 8.88
C ASP A 83 -1.73 -26.38 8.03
N VAL A 84 -2.65 -26.32 7.05
CA VAL A 84 -2.88 -27.42 6.11
C VAL A 84 -1.68 -27.61 5.18
N TRP A 85 -1.12 -26.52 4.65
CA TRP A 85 0.05 -26.57 3.77
C TRP A 85 1.25 -27.15 4.50
N PHE A 86 1.59 -26.62 5.69
CA PHE A 86 2.72 -27.08 6.50
C PHE A 86 2.52 -28.51 7.02
N GLY A 87 1.30 -28.88 7.43
CA GLY A 87 0.99 -30.24 7.84
C GLY A 87 1.16 -31.26 6.71
N THR A 88 0.68 -30.91 5.48
CA THR A 88 0.87 -31.75 4.30
C THR A 88 2.35 -31.89 3.93
N TYR A 89 3.09 -30.78 3.97
CA TYR A 89 4.53 -30.78 3.68
C TYR A 89 5.31 -31.64 4.68
N ALA A 90 5.11 -31.43 5.99
CA ALA A 90 5.82 -32.17 7.04
C ALA A 90 5.52 -33.66 6.99
N GLY A 91 4.24 -34.02 6.80
CA GLY A 91 3.83 -35.43 6.68
C GLY A 91 4.42 -36.11 5.43
N ALA A 92 4.36 -35.44 4.28
CA ALA A 92 4.94 -35.98 3.05
C ALA A 92 6.48 -36.12 3.14
N TYR A 93 7.15 -35.13 3.76
CA TYR A 93 8.59 -35.18 3.99
C TYR A 93 8.98 -36.36 4.88
N ALA A 94 8.33 -36.53 6.04
CA ALA A 94 8.62 -37.60 6.98
C ALA A 94 8.45 -38.98 6.33
N GLN A 95 7.40 -39.18 5.54
CA GLN A 95 7.16 -40.42 4.84
C GLN A 95 8.17 -40.66 3.70
N ALA A 96 8.53 -39.62 2.96
CA ALA A 96 9.51 -39.73 1.88
C ALA A 96 10.90 -40.09 2.43
N ILE A 97 11.40 -39.36 3.42
CA ILE A 97 12.74 -39.58 4.00
C ILE A 97 12.85 -40.96 4.65
N ALA A 98 11.74 -41.49 5.17
CA ALA A 98 11.64 -42.85 5.70
C ALA A 98 11.58 -43.94 4.63
N GLY A 99 11.53 -43.55 3.33
CA GLY A 99 11.54 -44.49 2.20
C GLY A 99 10.19 -45.08 1.81
N LEU A 100 9.05 -44.59 2.39
CA LEU A 100 7.72 -45.14 2.07
C LEU A 100 7.33 -44.89 0.59
N PHE A 101 7.95 -43.94 -0.11
CA PHE A 101 7.72 -43.66 -1.52
C PHE A 101 8.84 -44.18 -2.41
N GLY A 102 9.70 -45.05 -1.89
CA GLY A 102 10.76 -45.73 -2.66
C GLY A 102 12.18 -45.25 -2.35
N PRO A 103 13.19 -45.99 -2.90
CA PRO A 103 14.59 -45.79 -2.52
C PRO A 103 15.17 -44.43 -2.94
N THR A 104 14.56 -43.78 -3.93
CA THR A 104 14.97 -42.42 -4.37
C THR A 104 14.90 -41.39 -3.25
N TYR A 105 13.97 -41.55 -2.33
CA TYR A 105 13.69 -40.62 -1.25
C TYR A 105 14.32 -41.07 0.08
N ALA A 106 14.51 -42.38 0.28
CA ALA A 106 15.02 -42.96 1.51
C ALA A 106 16.37 -42.34 1.91
N GLY A 107 16.41 -41.63 3.03
CA GLY A 107 17.60 -40.95 3.53
C GLY A 107 18.08 -39.74 2.66
N ASN A 108 17.38 -39.44 1.57
CA ASN A 108 17.72 -38.35 0.66
C ASN A 108 16.88 -37.09 0.99
N ALA A 109 17.43 -36.18 1.78
CA ALA A 109 16.73 -34.97 2.21
C ALA A 109 16.28 -34.09 1.03
N THR A 110 17.15 -33.89 0.03
CA THR A 110 16.86 -33.02 -1.13
C THR A 110 15.67 -33.56 -1.94
N ALA A 111 15.67 -34.84 -2.26
CA ALA A 111 14.57 -35.47 -2.98
C ALA A 111 13.28 -35.47 -2.16
N SER A 112 13.37 -35.74 -0.84
CA SER A 112 12.23 -35.75 0.07
C SER A 112 11.61 -34.35 0.24
N HIS A 113 12.42 -33.29 0.28
CA HIS A 113 11.93 -31.91 0.27
C HIS A 113 11.21 -31.57 -1.04
N ALA A 114 11.77 -31.95 -2.20
CA ALA A 114 11.13 -31.72 -3.49
C ALA A 114 9.78 -32.43 -3.60
N PHE A 115 9.70 -33.68 -3.17
CA PHE A 115 8.47 -34.47 -3.12
C PHE A 115 7.42 -33.81 -2.20
N ALA A 116 7.81 -33.48 -0.97
CA ALA A 116 6.93 -32.87 0.02
C ALA A 116 6.36 -31.54 -0.46
N ARG A 117 7.19 -30.70 -1.11
CA ARG A 117 6.75 -29.46 -1.73
C ARG A 117 5.73 -29.71 -2.83
N GLY A 118 5.98 -30.66 -3.74
CA GLY A 118 5.04 -31.04 -4.77
C GLY A 118 3.68 -31.48 -4.22
N ALA A 119 3.69 -32.31 -3.17
CA ALA A 119 2.47 -32.73 -2.48
C ALA A 119 1.71 -31.56 -1.82
N ALA A 120 2.43 -30.69 -1.12
CA ALA A 120 1.85 -29.51 -0.45
C ALA A 120 1.30 -28.50 -1.46
N GLU A 121 1.92 -28.34 -2.62
CA GLU A 121 1.54 -27.38 -3.68
C GLU A 121 0.47 -27.91 -4.66
N THR A 122 0.00 -29.14 -4.47
CA THR A 122 -1.05 -29.71 -5.33
C THR A 122 -2.31 -28.81 -5.33
N GLY A 123 -2.74 -28.40 -6.52
CA GLY A 123 -3.89 -27.53 -6.75
C GLY A 123 -3.63 -26.04 -6.52
N ARG A 124 -2.38 -25.62 -6.41
CA ARG A 124 -2.00 -24.20 -6.23
C ARG A 124 -2.60 -23.33 -7.32
N LEU A 125 -3.06 -22.14 -6.93
CA LEU A 125 -3.58 -21.15 -7.87
C LEU A 125 -2.49 -20.68 -8.83
N VAL A 126 -2.78 -20.79 -10.13
CA VAL A 126 -1.85 -20.40 -11.20
C VAL A 126 -2.18 -19.00 -11.68
N PRO A 127 -1.22 -18.05 -11.67
CA PRO A 127 -1.42 -16.71 -12.20
C PRO A 127 -2.00 -16.74 -13.62
N GLY A 128 -2.99 -15.85 -13.87
CA GLY A 128 -3.68 -15.76 -15.15
C GLY A 128 -4.97 -16.59 -15.24
N THR A 129 -5.15 -17.62 -14.40
CA THR A 129 -6.40 -18.41 -14.38
C THR A 129 -7.54 -17.63 -13.73
N ALA A 130 -8.80 -18.03 -14.02
CA ALA A 130 -9.98 -17.40 -13.41
C ALA A 130 -10.00 -17.54 -11.88
N ALA A 131 -9.58 -18.70 -11.36
CA ALA A 131 -9.49 -18.94 -9.93
C ALA A 131 -8.48 -18.00 -9.24
N PHE A 132 -7.28 -17.84 -9.84
CA PHE A 132 -6.29 -16.88 -9.33
C PHE A 132 -6.82 -15.44 -9.35
N LYS A 133 -7.45 -15.02 -10.45
CA LYS A 133 -8.02 -13.67 -10.57
C LYS A 133 -9.10 -13.41 -9.53
N SER A 134 -9.96 -14.40 -9.26
CA SER A 134 -10.99 -14.31 -8.23
C SER A 134 -10.37 -14.12 -6.84
N ALA A 135 -9.40 -14.95 -6.47
CA ALA A 135 -8.69 -14.83 -5.19
C ALA A 135 -7.94 -13.50 -5.07
N PHE A 136 -7.25 -13.10 -6.14
CA PHE A 136 -6.53 -11.82 -6.19
C PHE A 136 -7.47 -10.63 -5.97
N ASN A 137 -8.59 -10.58 -6.68
CA ASN A 137 -9.58 -9.52 -6.54
C ASN A 137 -10.18 -9.48 -5.13
N LYS A 138 -10.48 -10.65 -4.55
CA LYS A 138 -10.97 -10.72 -3.18
C LYS A 138 -9.96 -10.14 -2.20
N VAL A 139 -8.71 -10.56 -2.28
CA VAL A 139 -7.63 -10.15 -1.38
C VAL A 139 -7.30 -8.66 -1.52
N THR A 140 -7.20 -8.15 -2.75
CA THR A 140 -6.86 -6.73 -2.99
C THR A 140 -8.01 -5.77 -2.67
N ASN A 141 -9.21 -6.25 -2.44
CA ASN A 141 -10.36 -5.45 -1.99
C ASN A 141 -10.63 -5.55 -0.48
N GLU A 142 -9.96 -6.46 0.23
CA GLU A 142 -10.09 -6.61 1.68
C GLU A 142 -9.01 -5.84 2.41
N ALA A 143 -9.41 -4.94 3.32
CA ALA A 143 -8.51 -4.04 4.04
C ALA A 143 -7.77 -4.72 5.22
N SER A 144 -8.31 -5.81 5.77
CA SER A 144 -7.64 -6.53 6.86
C SER A 144 -6.40 -7.25 6.37
N VAL A 145 -5.23 -6.91 6.86
CA VAL A 145 -3.95 -7.57 6.51
C VAL A 145 -3.91 -9.06 6.84
N LEU A 146 -4.80 -9.55 7.70
CA LEU A 146 -4.93 -10.97 8.02
C LEU A 146 -5.59 -11.78 6.90
N LYS A 147 -6.40 -11.12 6.05
CA LYS A 147 -7.20 -11.75 4.99
C LYS A 147 -7.04 -11.07 3.63
N GLY A 148 -6.57 -9.84 3.62
CA GLY A 148 -6.48 -8.99 2.45
C GLY A 148 -5.19 -8.19 2.41
N SER A 149 -5.19 -7.18 1.54
CA SER A 149 -4.01 -6.35 1.31
C SER A 149 -4.34 -4.93 0.85
N ARG A 150 -5.62 -4.56 0.81
CA ARG A 150 -6.04 -3.22 0.35
C ARG A 150 -5.42 -2.14 1.24
N LEU A 151 -4.76 -1.18 0.63
CA LEU A 151 -4.30 0.03 1.27
C LEU A 151 -5.43 1.05 1.26
N VAL A 152 -6.00 1.33 2.44
CA VAL A 152 -7.04 2.35 2.59
C VAL A 152 -6.36 3.61 3.14
N ASP A 153 -6.34 4.66 2.33
CA ASP A 153 -5.90 5.98 2.73
C ASP A 153 -6.93 7.01 2.25
N ASN A 154 -7.58 7.66 3.20
CA ASN A 154 -8.53 8.76 2.99
C ASN A 154 -8.14 9.92 3.93
N SER A 155 -6.84 10.20 4.01
CA SER A 155 -6.29 11.20 4.90
C SER A 155 -6.73 12.60 4.51
N LYS A 156 -7.01 13.42 5.54
CA LYS A 156 -7.32 14.84 5.39
C LYS A 156 -6.53 15.62 6.44
N ILE A 157 -5.76 16.59 5.97
CA ILE A 157 -4.98 17.47 6.82
C ILE A 157 -5.49 18.90 6.62
N TYR A 158 -5.74 19.58 7.73
CA TYR A 158 -6.02 21.01 7.76
C TYR A 158 -4.91 21.70 8.56
N HIS A 159 -4.33 22.72 7.98
CA HIS A 159 -3.27 23.49 8.62
C HIS A 159 -3.52 24.97 8.46
N SER A 160 -3.21 25.75 9.50
CA SER A 160 -3.20 27.21 9.44
C SER A 160 -2.02 27.76 10.22
N ASP A 161 -1.42 28.81 9.70
CA ASP A 161 -0.38 29.56 10.38
C ASP A 161 -0.49 31.06 10.06
N ALA A 162 0.01 31.86 10.98
CA ALA A 162 0.07 33.30 10.86
C ALA A 162 1.40 33.82 11.40
N ASN A 163 1.90 34.88 10.81
CA ASN A 163 3.10 35.59 11.26
C ASN A 163 2.87 37.07 11.19
N TYR A 164 3.42 37.78 12.16
CA TYR A 164 3.47 39.25 12.17
C TYR A 164 4.88 39.74 12.55
N ASN A 165 5.45 40.63 11.77
CA ASN A 165 6.74 41.24 12.01
C ASN A 165 6.54 42.63 12.67
N PHE A 166 6.94 42.76 13.93
CA PHE A 166 6.78 43.94 14.74
C PHE A 166 7.84 45.06 14.50
N LYS A 167 8.72 44.91 13.50
CA LYS A 167 9.85 45.81 13.24
C LYS A 167 9.48 47.30 13.12
N ASP A 168 8.25 47.58 12.69
CA ASP A 168 7.75 48.95 12.53
C ASP A 168 7.03 49.49 13.79
N ILE A 169 6.85 48.64 14.82
CA ILE A 169 6.17 48.96 16.08
C ILE A 169 7.16 49.05 17.23
N ILE A 170 8.15 48.13 17.27
CA ILE A 170 9.15 48.09 18.33
C ILE A 170 10.40 48.82 17.80
N LYS A 171 10.68 49.96 18.40
CA LYS A 171 11.89 50.78 18.15
C LYS A 171 12.98 50.40 19.16
#